data_ad76d9b597bed387776eb79e6d8af1d6
#
_entry.id   ad76d9b597bed387776eb79e6d8af1d6
#
_cell.length_a   1.000
_cell.length_b   1.000
_cell.length_c   1.000
_cell.angle_alpha   90.00
_cell.angle_beta   90.00
_cell.angle_gamma   90.00
#
_symmetry.space_group_name_H-M   'P 1'
#
loop_
_entity.id
_entity.type
_entity.pdbx_description
1 polymer ?
#
loop_
_entity_poly.entity_id
_entity_poly.type
_entity_poly.pdbx_seq_one_letter_code
_entity_poly.pdbx_strand_id
1 'polypeptide(L)'
;MAYGSLRDFIGQLEKDNKLVRVSEPVSTHLEMTEIQTRLLAEDGPAVLFENPINEAGKRSDIPVLVNLFGTVDRVAMGMNRTPDKLREVGETLAFLRQPEPPEGIREAMGMLPVLKTVMTMRPKTVKKAPCQEVVLTGDEIDLDALPIQTCWPGEPAPLITWPLVVTKGPGNGKTDDFNLGIYRMQKLARNKTLMRWLKHRGGAQHHARWGKEKREPLPVAVVIGADPGTILAAVTPIPDTLSEYQFAGLLRGEKVELVDCKTVPLKVPATAEIILEGHVSLDEYGDEGPYGDHTGYYNSVESFPVFTVSAITMRKKPIYLSTFTGRPPDEPSILGEALNELFIPLIQQQFPEITDFWLPPESESGTAPVFAR
;
A
#
# COMPACT_ATOMS: atom_id res chain seq x y z
N MET A 1 -1.85 -20.42 -2.16
CA MET A 1 -0.75 -20.35 -3.18
C MET A 1 -0.16 -18.94 -3.05
N ALA A 2 1.15 -18.80 -2.92
CA ALA A 2 1.74 -17.46 -2.73
C ALA A 2 1.65 -16.65 -4.04
N TYR A 3 1.32 -15.36 -3.93
CA TYR A 3 1.33 -14.44 -5.06
C TYR A 3 2.66 -13.69 -5.10
N GLY A 4 3.50 -14.00 -6.07
CA GLY A 4 4.82 -13.38 -6.24
C GLY A 4 4.78 -11.97 -6.83
N SER A 5 3.66 -11.59 -7.46
CA SER A 5 3.43 -10.31 -8.13
C SER A 5 1.94 -9.95 -8.12
N LEU A 6 1.63 -8.68 -8.45
CA LEU A 6 0.25 -8.24 -8.71
C LEU A 6 -0.41 -9.08 -9.81
N ARG A 7 0.36 -9.48 -10.83
CA ARG A 7 -0.16 -10.25 -11.98
C ARG A 7 -0.57 -11.67 -11.61
N ASP A 8 0.12 -12.30 -10.67
CA ASP A 8 -0.28 -13.62 -10.17
C ASP A 8 -1.63 -13.52 -9.45
N PHE A 9 -1.83 -12.43 -8.70
CA PHE A 9 -3.09 -12.19 -8.01
C PHE A 9 -4.22 -11.88 -9.00
N ILE A 10 -3.99 -11.01 -9.98
CA ILE A 10 -4.93 -10.75 -11.08
C ILE A 10 -5.34 -12.05 -11.76
N GLY A 11 -4.37 -12.90 -12.14
CA GLY A 11 -4.66 -14.16 -12.79
C GLY A 11 -5.45 -15.15 -11.92
N GLN A 12 -5.31 -15.08 -10.59
CA GLN A 12 -6.14 -15.88 -9.68
C GLN A 12 -7.56 -15.30 -9.58
N LEU A 13 -7.68 -13.97 -9.43
CA LEU A 13 -8.99 -13.31 -9.39
C LEU A 13 -9.81 -13.56 -10.67
N GLU A 14 -9.17 -13.58 -11.84
CA GLU A 14 -9.82 -13.93 -13.11
C GLU A 14 -10.34 -15.38 -13.10
N LYS A 15 -9.53 -16.34 -12.66
CA LYS A 15 -9.94 -17.75 -12.53
C LYS A 15 -11.13 -17.95 -11.61
N ASP A 16 -11.20 -17.14 -10.55
CA ASP A 16 -12.24 -17.20 -9.54
C ASP A 16 -13.45 -16.32 -9.89
N ASN A 17 -13.47 -15.71 -11.09
CA ASN A 17 -14.50 -14.76 -11.55
C ASN A 17 -14.65 -13.53 -10.63
N LYS A 18 -13.56 -13.11 -9.98
CA LYS A 18 -13.50 -11.96 -9.06
C LYS A 18 -12.83 -10.73 -9.69
N LEU A 19 -12.50 -10.80 -10.98
CA LEU A 19 -11.97 -9.69 -11.77
C LEU A 19 -12.61 -9.67 -13.15
N VAL A 20 -12.96 -8.47 -13.61
CA VAL A 20 -13.49 -8.20 -14.96
C VAL A 20 -12.55 -7.28 -15.71
N ARG A 21 -12.33 -7.52 -17.00
CA ARG A 21 -11.64 -6.60 -17.91
C ARG A 21 -12.66 -5.78 -18.68
N VAL A 22 -12.41 -4.48 -18.77
CA VAL A 22 -13.23 -3.52 -19.51
C VAL A 22 -12.39 -2.95 -20.63
N SER A 23 -12.78 -3.24 -21.87
CA SER A 23 -12.08 -2.77 -23.08
C SER A 23 -12.61 -1.45 -23.62
N GLU A 24 -13.80 -1.03 -23.18
CA GLU A 24 -14.35 0.28 -23.51
C GLU A 24 -13.51 1.39 -22.91
N PRO A 25 -13.35 2.55 -23.59
CA PRO A 25 -12.69 3.70 -23.03
C PRO A 25 -13.45 4.21 -21.79
N VAL A 26 -12.74 4.34 -20.65
CA VAL A 26 -13.29 4.88 -19.40
C VAL A 26 -12.38 6.01 -18.90
N SER A 27 -12.99 7.10 -18.44
CA SER A 27 -12.25 8.28 -17.98
C SER A 27 -11.64 8.09 -16.59
N THR A 28 -10.38 8.50 -16.45
CA THR A 28 -9.72 8.62 -15.14
C THR A 28 -10.25 9.82 -14.34
N HIS A 29 -11.01 10.71 -14.97
CA HIS A 29 -11.66 11.84 -14.34
C HIS A 29 -13.09 11.46 -13.95
N LEU A 30 -13.32 11.19 -12.67
CA LEU A 30 -14.59 10.88 -12.00
C LEU A 30 -15.24 9.55 -12.39
N GLU A 31 -15.23 9.15 -13.66
CA GLU A 31 -16.01 8.00 -14.16
C GLU A 31 -15.56 6.67 -13.53
N MET A 32 -14.24 6.44 -13.45
CA MET A 32 -13.71 5.24 -12.79
C MET A 32 -14.11 5.19 -11.30
N THR A 33 -14.14 6.33 -10.62
CA THR A 33 -14.55 6.42 -9.22
C THR A 33 -16.03 6.09 -9.05
N GLU A 34 -16.90 6.60 -9.92
CA GLU A 34 -18.33 6.28 -9.90
C GLU A 34 -18.59 4.78 -10.12
N ILE A 35 -17.86 4.16 -11.05
CA ILE A 35 -17.94 2.70 -11.27
C ILE A 35 -17.49 1.95 -10.02
N GLN A 36 -16.36 2.35 -9.42
CA GLN A 36 -15.86 1.73 -8.19
C GLN A 36 -16.84 1.84 -7.03
N THR A 37 -17.46 3.02 -6.85
CA THR A 37 -18.44 3.27 -5.79
C THR A 37 -19.63 2.31 -5.88
N ARG A 38 -20.14 2.08 -7.10
CA ARG A 38 -21.23 1.13 -7.32
C ARG A 38 -20.80 -0.31 -7.08
N LEU A 39 -19.61 -0.69 -7.55
CA LEU A 39 -19.08 -2.04 -7.34
C LEU A 39 -18.88 -2.35 -5.86
N LEU A 40 -18.37 -1.39 -5.08
CA LEU A 40 -18.18 -1.57 -3.63
C LEU A 40 -19.51 -1.73 -2.89
N ALA A 41 -20.55 -1.01 -3.30
CA ALA A 41 -21.90 -1.13 -2.71
C ALA A 41 -22.55 -2.50 -2.98
N GLU A 42 -22.09 -3.26 -3.99
CA GLU A 42 -22.65 -4.54 -4.43
C GLU A 42 -21.67 -5.72 -4.23
N ASP A 43 -20.59 -5.55 -3.46
CA ASP A 43 -19.50 -6.53 -3.32
C ASP A 43 -18.92 -6.99 -4.67
N GLY A 44 -18.94 -6.09 -5.66
CA GLY A 44 -18.59 -6.35 -7.04
C GLY A 44 -17.11 -6.70 -7.24
N PRO A 45 -16.75 -7.21 -8.45
CA PRO A 45 -15.40 -7.68 -8.76
C PRO A 45 -14.37 -6.52 -8.81
N ALA A 46 -13.09 -6.87 -8.76
CA ALA A 46 -12.01 -5.99 -9.21
C ALA A 46 -12.17 -5.70 -10.71
N VAL A 47 -11.73 -4.53 -11.15
CA VAL A 47 -11.83 -4.15 -12.56
C VAL A 47 -10.50 -3.70 -13.11
N LEU A 48 -10.12 -4.24 -14.27
CA LEU A 48 -9.00 -3.80 -15.08
C LEU A 48 -9.52 -3.04 -16.31
N PHE A 49 -9.42 -1.70 -16.29
CA PHE A 49 -9.72 -0.85 -17.42
C PHE A 49 -8.53 -0.85 -18.39
N GLU A 50 -8.72 -1.49 -19.57
CA GLU A 50 -7.63 -1.67 -20.53
C GLU A 50 -7.37 -0.42 -21.39
N ASN A 51 -8.33 0.48 -21.49
CA ASN A 51 -8.28 1.67 -22.33
C ASN A 51 -8.63 2.95 -21.53
N PRO A 52 -7.87 3.30 -20.48
CA PRO A 52 -8.15 4.52 -19.74
C PRO A 52 -7.92 5.77 -20.60
N ILE A 53 -8.81 6.75 -20.46
CA ILE A 53 -8.70 8.06 -21.09
C ILE A 53 -8.64 9.15 -20.02
N ASN A 54 -7.90 10.23 -20.26
CA ASN A 54 -7.91 11.39 -19.38
C ASN A 54 -9.10 12.32 -19.70
N GLU A 55 -9.26 13.39 -18.92
CA GLU A 55 -10.33 14.39 -19.10
C GLU A 55 -10.37 14.98 -20.52
N ALA A 56 -9.23 15.12 -21.19
CA ALA A 56 -9.13 15.60 -22.57
C ALA A 56 -9.42 14.51 -23.64
N GLY A 57 -9.80 13.29 -23.20
CA GLY A 57 -10.05 12.17 -24.11
C GLY A 57 -8.78 11.49 -24.64
N LYS A 58 -7.61 11.86 -24.17
CA LYS A 58 -6.34 11.21 -24.56
C LYS A 58 -6.23 9.85 -23.88
N ARG A 59 -6.05 8.80 -24.69
CA ARG A 59 -5.86 7.42 -24.21
C ARG A 59 -4.48 7.22 -23.60
N SER A 60 -4.41 6.46 -22.52
CA SER A 60 -3.16 5.91 -21.99
C SER A 60 -3.00 4.45 -22.43
N ASP A 61 -1.76 4.03 -22.69
CA ASP A 61 -1.41 2.62 -22.97
C ASP A 61 -1.21 1.80 -21.67
N ILE A 62 -1.33 2.45 -20.51
CA ILE A 62 -1.19 1.82 -19.19
C ILE A 62 -2.59 1.54 -18.64
N PRO A 63 -3.02 0.27 -18.53
CA PRO A 63 -4.30 -0.08 -17.95
C PRO A 63 -4.37 0.26 -16.46
N VAL A 64 -5.57 0.57 -15.97
CA VAL A 64 -5.84 0.91 -14.57
C VAL A 64 -6.58 -0.23 -13.89
N LEU A 65 -6.01 -0.73 -12.79
CA LEU A 65 -6.64 -1.72 -11.92
C LEU A 65 -7.24 -1.01 -10.70
N VAL A 66 -8.52 -1.28 -10.43
CA VAL A 66 -9.26 -0.68 -9.32
C VAL A 66 -10.08 -1.74 -8.59
N ASN A 67 -10.58 -1.39 -7.41
CA ASN A 67 -11.41 -2.26 -6.56
C ASN A 67 -10.72 -3.60 -6.25
N LEU A 68 -9.40 -3.58 -6.09
CA LEU A 68 -8.61 -4.80 -5.89
C LEU A 68 -8.99 -5.50 -4.57
N PHE A 69 -9.13 -4.74 -3.50
CA PHE A 69 -9.44 -5.20 -2.15
C PHE A 69 -10.85 -4.80 -1.68
N GLY A 70 -11.78 -4.62 -2.60
CA GLY A 70 -13.16 -4.19 -2.31
C GLY A 70 -14.06 -5.27 -1.70
N THR A 71 -13.53 -6.38 -1.19
CA THR A 71 -14.22 -7.34 -0.32
C THR A 71 -13.26 -7.96 0.69
N VAL A 72 -13.73 -8.29 1.90
CA VAL A 72 -12.92 -8.99 2.93
C VAL A 72 -12.31 -10.29 2.39
N ASP A 73 -13.03 -10.98 1.52
CA ASP A 73 -12.54 -12.21 0.89
C ASP A 73 -11.30 -11.94 0.01
N ARG A 74 -11.30 -10.88 -0.82
CA ARG A 74 -10.12 -10.51 -1.63
C ARG A 74 -8.95 -10.02 -0.78
N VAL A 75 -9.23 -9.35 0.34
CA VAL A 75 -8.19 -8.98 1.32
C VAL A 75 -7.56 -10.24 1.90
N ALA A 76 -8.37 -11.19 2.38
CA ALA A 76 -7.89 -12.47 2.92
C ALA A 76 -7.10 -13.28 1.88
N MET A 77 -7.59 -13.35 0.63
CA MET A 77 -6.85 -13.97 -0.48
C MET A 77 -5.48 -13.31 -0.68
N GLY A 78 -5.40 -11.98 -0.63
CA GLY A 78 -4.15 -11.22 -0.73
C GLY A 78 -3.16 -11.54 0.39
N MET A 79 -3.64 -11.91 1.57
CA MET A 79 -2.86 -12.41 2.70
C MET A 79 -2.59 -13.93 2.63
N ASN A 80 -2.98 -14.59 1.53
CA ASN A 80 -2.88 -16.04 1.35
C ASN A 80 -3.69 -16.82 2.42
N ARG A 81 -4.85 -16.31 2.76
CA ARG A 81 -5.79 -16.84 3.77
C ARG A 81 -7.22 -16.84 3.23
N THR A 82 -8.11 -17.44 3.99
CA THR A 82 -9.57 -17.25 3.89
C THR A 82 -10.03 -16.31 5.02
N PRO A 83 -11.20 -15.65 4.92
CA PRO A 83 -11.67 -14.70 5.93
C PRO A 83 -11.67 -15.27 7.36
N ASP A 84 -12.11 -16.51 7.54
CA ASP A 84 -12.14 -17.23 8.80
C ASP A 84 -10.75 -17.49 9.44
N LYS A 85 -9.67 -17.32 8.65
CA LYS A 85 -8.27 -17.52 9.06
C LYS A 85 -7.46 -16.24 9.21
N LEU A 86 -8.08 -15.07 9.08
CA LEU A 86 -7.37 -13.80 9.27
C LEU A 86 -6.84 -13.68 10.71
N ARG A 87 -7.58 -14.20 11.70
CA ARG A 87 -7.17 -14.20 13.11
C ARG A 87 -5.87 -14.96 13.36
N GLU A 88 -5.58 -16.05 12.61
CA GLU A 88 -4.32 -16.79 12.69
C GLU A 88 -3.08 -15.91 12.35
N VAL A 89 -3.25 -14.90 11.50
CA VAL A 89 -2.20 -13.93 11.19
C VAL A 89 -1.92 -13.06 12.41
N GLY A 90 -2.98 -12.58 13.08
CA GLY A 90 -2.88 -11.81 14.31
C GLY A 90 -2.24 -12.60 15.46
N GLU A 91 -2.59 -13.87 15.62
CA GLU A 91 -1.97 -14.78 16.61
C GLU A 91 -0.47 -14.94 16.34
N THR A 92 -0.08 -15.09 15.06
CA THR A 92 1.33 -15.14 14.68
C THR A 92 2.07 -13.84 15.01
N LEU A 93 1.45 -12.68 14.76
CA LEU A 93 2.02 -11.37 15.11
C LEU A 93 2.15 -11.18 16.61
N ALA A 94 1.14 -11.58 17.39
CA ALA A 94 1.16 -11.54 18.87
C ALA A 94 2.31 -12.40 19.42
N PHE A 95 2.46 -13.62 18.89
CA PHE A 95 3.59 -14.50 19.25
C PHE A 95 4.94 -13.87 18.90
N LEU A 96 5.09 -13.26 17.72
CA LEU A 96 6.36 -12.62 17.30
C LEU A 96 6.70 -11.37 18.13
N ARG A 97 5.69 -10.70 18.67
CA ARG A 97 5.87 -9.54 19.59
C ARG A 97 6.42 -9.96 20.94
N GLN A 98 5.94 -11.07 21.48
CA GLN A 98 6.36 -11.63 22.78
C GLN A 98 6.47 -13.17 22.66
N PRO A 99 7.60 -13.66 22.11
CA PRO A 99 7.79 -15.10 21.94
C PRO A 99 7.94 -15.76 23.30
N GLU A 100 7.06 -16.70 23.60
CA GLU A 100 7.19 -17.56 24.77
C GLU A 100 8.07 -18.77 24.42
N PRO A 101 9.07 -19.11 25.24
CA PRO A 101 9.87 -20.30 25.03
C PRO A 101 9.02 -21.56 25.23
N PRO A 102 9.16 -22.57 24.37
CA PRO A 102 8.37 -23.80 24.50
C PRO A 102 8.70 -24.54 25.81
N GLU A 103 7.67 -24.96 26.55
CA GLU A 103 7.81 -25.70 27.81
C GLU A 103 8.21 -27.18 27.62
N GLY A 104 8.27 -27.67 26.34
CA GLY A 104 8.64 -29.07 26.10
C GLY A 104 8.78 -29.40 24.61
N ILE A 105 9.29 -30.64 24.34
CA ILE A 105 9.57 -31.16 23.00
C ILE A 105 8.31 -31.15 22.09
N ARG A 106 7.14 -31.47 22.65
CA ARG A 106 5.88 -31.53 21.91
C ARG A 106 5.46 -30.13 21.43
N GLU A 107 5.63 -29.13 22.27
CA GLU A 107 5.34 -27.74 21.96
C GLU A 107 6.36 -27.17 20.97
N ALA A 108 7.66 -27.47 21.16
CA ALA A 108 8.70 -27.12 20.23
C ALA A 108 8.46 -27.71 18.83
N MET A 109 7.94 -28.95 18.72
CA MET A 109 7.53 -29.53 17.45
C MET A 109 6.31 -28.83 16.84
N GLY A 110 5.36 -28.35 17.63
CA GLY A 110 4.23 -27.53 17.21
C GLY A 110 4.64 -26.17 16.66
N MET A 111 5.80 -25.66 17.07
CA MET A 111 6.35 -24.38 16.59
C MET A 111 7.08 -24.47 15.22
N LEU A 112 7.34 -25.67 14.70
CA LEU A 112 8.03 -25.84 13.40
C LEU A 112 7.38 -25.08 12.24
N PRO A 113 6.03 -25.00 12.08
CA PRO A 113 5.40 -24.19 11.05
C PRO A 113 5.70 -22.70 11.23
N VAL A 114 5.66 -22.19 12.46
CA VAL A 114 5.97 -20.79 12.78
C VAL A 114 7.42 -20.48 12.46
N LEU A 115 8.36 -21.34 12.85
CA LEU A 115 9.78 -21.18 12.52
C LEU A 115 10.03 -21.17 11.00
N LYS A 116 9.34 -22.05 10.25
CA LYS A 116 9.40 -22.03 8.78
C LYS A 116 8.91 -20.69 8.22
N THR A 117 7.83 -20.16 8.75
CA THR A 117 7.27 -18.86 8.37
C THR A 117 8.26 -17.73 8.68
N VAL A 118 8.88 -17.72 9.85
CA VAL A 118 9.92 -16.74 10.23
C VAL A 118 11.11 -16.75 9.26
N MET A 119 11.48 -17.91 8.72
CA MET A 119 12.56 -18.01 7.71
C MET A 119 12.21 -17.32 6.38
N THR A 120 10.92 -17.13 6.08
CA THR A 120 10.47 -16.42 4.87
C THR A 120 10.43 -14.91 5.05
N MET A 121 10.46 -14.41 6.28
CA MET A 121 10.34 -12.98 6.59
C MET A 121 11.50 -12.16 6.07
N ARG A 122 12.72 -12.70 6.07
CA ARG A 122 13.89 -11.96 5.61
C ARG A 122 13.86 -11.78 4.09
N PRO A 123 13.75 -10.55 3.55
CA PRO A 123 13.75 -10.33 2.11
C PRO A 123 15.08 -10.75 1.48
N LYS A 124 15.08 -11.01 0.19
CA LYS A 124 16.29 -11.29 -0.61
C LYS A 124 16.50 -10.22 -1.67
N THR A 125 17.73 -9.79 -1.89
CA THR A 125 18.08 -8.84 -2.94
C THR A 125 18.37 -9.56 -4.24
N VAL A 126 17.79 -9.08 -5.35
CA VAL A 126 18.03 -9.57 -6.72
C VAL A 126 18.74 -8.49 -7.55
N LYS A 127 19.47 -8.90 -8.59
CA LYS A 127 20.22 -7.97 -9.45
C LYS A 127 19.44 -7.46 -10.66
N LYS A 128 18.44 -8.21 -11.11
CA LYS A 128 17.57 -7.89 -12.25
C LYS A 128 16.13 -8.01 -11.81
N ALA A 129 15.29 -7.08 -12.22
CA ALA A 129 13.92 -7.00 -11.78
C ALA A 129 12.97 -6.53 -12.91
N PRO A 130 11.77 -7.11 -13.01
CA PRO A 130 10.76 -6.67 -13.97
C PRO A 130 10.40 -5.18 -13.84
N CYS A 131 10.37 -4.64 -12.63
CA CYS A 131 10.07 -3.22 -12.39
C CYS A 131 11.14 -2.25 -12.94
N GLN A 132 12.23 -2.76 -13.53
CA GLN A 132 13.32 -1.97 -14.12
C GLN A 132 13.56 -2.30 -15.60
N GLU A 133 12.56 -2.85 -16.30
CA GLU A 133 12.64 -3.11 -17.75
C GLU A 133 12.67 -1.82 -18.58
N VAL A 134 12.02 -0.78 -18.09
CA VAL A 134 12.04 0.60 -18.62
C VAL A 134 12.58 1.51 -17.54
N VAL A 135 13.47 2.44 -17.90
CA VAL A 135 14.07 3.42 -16.97
C VAL A 135 14.01 4.78 -17.67
N LEU A 136 13.24 5.70 -17.10
CA LEU A 136 13.07 7.08 -17.57
C LEU A 136 13.77 8.02 -16.59
N THR A 137 14.62 8.91 -17.11
CA THR A 137 15.39 9.88 -16.32
C THR A 137 15.43 11.25 -16.98
N GLY A 138 15.75 12.30 -16.24
CA GLY A 138 15.88 13.65 -16.78
C GLY A 138 14.59 14.12 -17.47
N ASP A 139 14.70 14.54 -18.73
CA ASP A 139 13.57 15.06 -19.51
C ASP A 139 12.53 14.01 -19.92
N GLU A 140 12.84 12.72 -19.77
CA GLU A 140 11.90 11.63 -20.03
C GLU A 140 10.88 11.45 -18.90
N ILE A 141 11.13 12.03 -17.73
CA ILE A 141 10.21 11.94 -16.59
C ILE A 141 8.95 12.74 -16.88
N ASP A 142 7.82 12.04 -16.92
CA ASP A 142 6.52 12.65 -17.15
C ASP A 142 5.40 11.92 -16.42
N LEU A 143 4.95 12.50 -15.31
CA LEU A 143 3.81 11.98 -14.53
C LEU A 143 2.48 12.13 -15.28
N ASP A 144 2.39 12.98 -16.33
CA ASP A 144 1.21 13.08 -17.18
C ASP A 144 1.04 11.87 -18.11
N ALA A 145 2.10 11.05 -18.24
CA ALA A 145 2.02 9.79 -18.98
C ALA A 145 1.33 8.67 -18.16
N LEU A 146 1.22 8.83 -16.83
CA LEU A 146 0.54 7.89 -15.97
C LEU A 146 -0.96 8.20 -15.89
N PRO A 147 -1.85 7.19 -15.87
CA PRO A 147 -3.30 7.38 -15.80
C PRO A 147 -3.75 7.65 -14.36
N ILE A 148 -3.24 8.74 -13.77
CA ILE A 148 -3.57 9.15 -12.41
C ILE A 148 -5.01 9.66 -12.37
N GLN A 149 -5.80 9.19 -11.40
CA GLN A 149 -7.22 9.54 -11.28
C GLN A 149 -7.43 10.90 -10.61
N THR A 150 -8.52 11.58 -11.02
CA THR A 150 -9.23 12.59 -10.25
C THR A 150 -10.52 11.94 -9.75
N CYS A 151 -10.64 11.78 -8.43
CA CYS A 151 -11.69 10.94 -7.84
C CYS A 151 -13.00 11.68 -7.60
N TRP A 152 -12.94 12.96 -7.17
CA TRP A 152 -14.12 13.72 -6.79
C TRP A 152 -14.19 15.08 -7.48
N PRO A 153 -15.40 15.62 -7.73
CA PRO A 153 -15.57 16.95 -8.31
C PRO A 153 -14.88 18.03 -7.47
N GLY A 154 -14.14 18.94 -8.12
CA GLY A 154 -13.49 20.06 -7.41
C GLY A 154 -12.16 19.73 -6.76
N GLU A 155 -11.62 18.52 -6.93
CA GLU A 155 -10.25 18.22 -6.55
C GLU A 155 -9.27 19.04 -7.41
N PRO A 156 -8.21 19.62 -6.80
CA PRO A 156 -7.35 20.60 -7.49
C PRO A 156 -6.43 19.97 -8.55
N ALA A 157 -6.14 18.67 -8.45
CA ALA A 157 -5.26 17.94 -9.35
C ALA A 157 -5.45 16.43 -9.21
N PRO A 158 -4.98 15.60 -10.18
CA PRO A 158 -4.97 14.15 -10.06
C PRO A 158 -4.18 13.68 -8.82
N LEU A 159 -4.65 12.60 -8.20
CA LEU A 159 -4.14 12.06 -6.96
C LEU A 159 -3.63 10.63 -7.13
N ILE A 160 -2.36 10.37 -6.80
CA ILE A 160 -1.86 9.00 -6.65
C ILE A 160 -2.42 8.47 -5.32
N THR A 161 -3.35 7.54 -5.40
CA THR A 161 -4.17 7.10 -4.26
C THR A 161 -3.65 5.83 -3.60
N TRP A 162 -2.86 5.01 -4.32
CA TRP A 162 -2.30 3.75 -3.80
C TRP A 162 -0.76 3.69 -3.88
N PRO A 163 -0.03 4.73 -3.45
CA PRO A 163 1.43 4.72 -3.47
C PRO A 163 1.97 4.04 -2.21
N LEU A 164 2.74 2.97 -2.36
CA LEU A 164 3.55 2.42 -1.28
C LEU A 164 4.85 3.21 -1.22
N VAL A 165 5.00 4.03 -0.21
CA VAL A 165 6.15 4.92 -0.05
C VAL A 165 7.20 4.26 0.83
N VAL A 166 8.37 4.03 0.25
CA VAL A 166 9.55 3.46 0.91
C VAL A 166 10.45 4.58 1.39
N THR A 167 10.70 4.62 2.68
CA THR A 167 11.68 5.51 3.28
C THR A 167 12.65 4.72 4.15
N LYS A 168 13.83 5.28 4.39
CA LYS A 168 14.81 4.75 5.33
C LYS A 168 15.24 5.86 6.27
N GLY A 169 15.23 5.57 7.56
CA GLY A 169 15.73 6.50 8.56
C GLY A 169 17.23 6.76 8.42
N PRO A 170 17.76 7.81 9.07
CA PRO A 170 19.19 8.18 8.98
C PRO A 170 20.15 7.09 9.50
N GLY A 171 19.65 6.11 10.24
CA GLY A 171 20.31 4.88 10.67
C GLY A 171 21.57 5.07 11.50
N ASN A 172 21.64 4.41 12.65
CA ASN A 172 22.87 4.30 13.46
C ASN A 172 23.63 3.00 13.17
N GLY A 173 23.65 2.54 11.90
CA GLY A 173 24.28 1.27 11.53
C GLY A 173 23.51 0.02 11.97
N LYS A 174 22.37 0.17 12.65
CA LYS A 174 21.45 -0.94 12.94
C LYS A 174 20.58 -1.22 11.71
N THR A 175 20.49 -2.48 11.39
CA THR A 175 19.75 -3.08 10.31
C THR A 175 18.32 -2.56 10.20
N ASP A 176 17.92 -2.25 8.95
CA ASP A 176 16.54 -2.21 8.47
C ASP A 176 15.59 -1.19 9.12
N ASP A 177 16.01 0.08 9.28
CA ASP A 177 15.14 1.23 9.58
C ASP A 177 14.36 1.63 8.30
N PHE A 178 13.71 0.65 7.64
CA PHE A 178 12.81 0.87 6.53
C PHE A 178 11.39 1.06 7.05
N ASN A 179 10.67 1.99 6.42
CA ASN A 179 9.23 2.14 6.56
C ASN A 179 8.61 2.04 5.17
N LEU A 180 7.57 1.24 5.06
CA LEU A 180 6.73 1.12 3.90
C LEU A 180 5.30 1.47 4.29
N GLY A 181 4.77 2.58 3.80
CA GLY A 181 3.42 3.04 4.14
C GLY A 181 2.70 3.65 2.95
N ILE A 182 1.39 3.74 3.03
CA ILE A 182 0.58 4.37 2.00
C ILE A 182 0.32 5.82 2.38
N TYR A 183 0.75 6.75 1.52
CA TYR A 183 0.59 8.19 1.71
C TYR A 183 0.22 8.82 0.38
N ARG A 184 -1.05 9.26 0.23
CA ARG A 184 -1.53 9.85 -1.02
C ARG A 184 -0.66 11.00 -1.50
N MET A 185 -0.57 11.20 -2.81
CA MET A 185 0.34 12.16 -3.41
C MET A 185 -0.39 12.98 -4.49
N GLN A 186 -0.57 14.28 -4.23
CA GLN A 186 -1.12 15.22 -5.20
C GLN A 186 -0.08 15.54 -6.27
N LYS A 187 -0.44 15.38 -7.55
CA LYS A 187 0.41 15.79 -8.66
C LYS A 187 0.51 17.32 -8.74
N LEU A 188 1.74 17.85 -8.84
CA LEU A 188 2.01 19.30 -9.00
C LEU A 188 2.51 19.64 -10.39
N ALA A 189 3.44 18.84 -10.92
CA ALA A 189 4.10 19.09 -12.19
C ALA A 189 4.49 17.76 -12.86
N ARG A 190 5.15 17.83 -14.02
CA ARG A 190 5.64 16.65 -14.75
C ARG A 190 6.48 15.70 -13.91
N ASN A 191 7.22 16.22 -12.92
CA ASN A 191 8.13 15.46 -12.08
C ASN A 191 7.99 15.77 -10.58
N LYS A 192 6.89 16.40 -10.15
CA LYS A 192 6.69 16.78 -8.75
C LYS A 192 5.32 16.39 -8.24
N THR A 193 5.28 15.96 -6.98
CA THR A 193 4.05 15.73 -6.22
C THR A 193 4.18 16.28 -4.81
N LEU A 194 3.06 16.46 -4.10
CA LEU A 194 3.06 16.63 -2.66
C LEU A 194 3.02 15.28 -1.97
N MET A 195 3.70 15.15 -0.85
CA MET A 195 3.71 13.95 -0.02
C MET A 195 2.90 14.19 1.25
N ARG A 196 1.66 13.64 1.34
CA ARG A 196 0.80 13.85 2.51
C ARG A 196 1.30 13.06 3.72
N TRP A 197 2.24 13.61 4.43
CA TRP A 197 2.80 13.03 5.64
C TRP A 197 2.23 13.66 6.91
N LEU A 198 1.28 12.99 7.54
CA LEU A 198 0.83 13.36 8.87
C LEU A 198 1.94 13.09 9.90
N LYS A 199 2.12 14.01 10.85
CA LYS A 199 3.28 14.05 11.76
C LYS A 199 3.57 12.76 12.54
N HIS A 200 2.54 11.99 12.85
CA HIS A 200 2.65 10.74 13.61
C HIS A 200 3.00 9.51 12.74
N ARG A 201 3.01 9.63 11.41
CA ARG A 201 3.27 8.52 10.49
C ARG A 201 4.79 8.29 10.30
N GLY A 202 5.17 7.02 10.04
CA GLY A 202 6.57 6.61 9.91
C GLY A 202 7.38 7.42 8.89
N GLY A 203 6.83 7.68 7.69
CA GLY A 203 7.50 8.50 6.67
C GLY A 203 7.78 9.93 7.15
N ALA A 204 6.83 10.57 7.85
CA ALA A 204 7.02 11.90 8.43
C ALA A 204 8.10 11.91 9.53
N GLN A 205 8.14 10.85 10.36
CA GLN A 205 9.16 10.70 11.40
C GLN A 205 10.56 10.51 10.79
N HIS A 206 10.67 9.71 9.70
CA HIS A 206 11.92 9.57 8.96
C HIS A 206 12.37 10.91 8.37
N HIS A 207 11.48 11.66 7.72
CA HIS A 207 11.77 12.98 7.17
C HIS A 207 12.27 13.97 8.24
N ALA A 208 11.60 14.01 9.39
CA ALA A 208 12.00 14.89 10.50
C ALA A 208 13.36 14.51 11.10
N ARG A 209 13.64 13.20 11.29
CA ARG A 209 14.95 12.73 11.78
C ARG A 209 16.06 12.97 10.76
N TRP A 210 15.80 12.66 9.49
CA TRP A 210 16.73 12.86 8.38
C TRP A 210 17.14 14.33 8.24
N GLY A 211 16.15 15.25 8.25
CA GLY A 211 16.43 16.69 8.17
C GLY A 211 17.31 17.21 9.30
N LYS A 212 17.15 16.68 10.53
CA LYS A 212 18.00 17.04 11.67
C LYS A 212 19.42 16.52 11.53
N GLU A 213 19.61 15.30 11.06
CA GLU A 213 20.90 14.61 11.04
C GLU A 213 21.70 14.85 9.75
N LYS A 214 21.04 14.79 8.59
CA LYS A 214 21.68 14.85 7.27
C LYS A 214 21.64 16.24 6.64
N ARG A 215 20.61 17.05 6.94
CA ARG A 215 20.38 18.38 6.38
C ARG A 215 20.34 18.41 4.84
N GLU A 216 19.83 17.35 4.25
CA GLU A 216 19.64 17.17 2.81
C GLU A 216 18.26 16.56 2.54
N PRO A 217 17.70 16.67 1.32
CA PRO A 217 16.42 16.05 0.96
C PRO A 217 16.42 14.55 1.24
N LEU A 218 15.30 14.04 1.80
CA LEU A 218 15.17 12.61 2.12
C LEU A 218 15.01 11.78 0.84
N PRO A 219 15.86 10.77 0.57
CA PRO A 219 15.64 9.82 -0.50
C PRO A 219 14.37 9.01 -0.28
N VAL A 220 13.53 8.91 -1.29
CA VAL A 220 12.25 8.20 -1.26
C VAL A 220 12.04 7.41 -2.54
N ALA A 221 11.43 6.24 -2.43
CA ALA A 221 10.90 5.49 -3.57
C ALA A 221 9.41 5.23 -3.37
N VAL A 222 8.64 5.39 -4.43
CA VAL A 222 7.19 5.17 -4.44
C VAL A 222 6.89 3.98 -5.33
N VAL A 223 6.22 2.98 -4.78
CA VAL A 223 5.89 1.73 -5.46
C VAL A 223 4.40 1.72 -5.80
N ILE A 224 4.07 1.50 -7.05
CA ILE A 224 2.69 1.35 -7.53
C ILE A 224 2.54 -0.06 -8.09
N GLY A 225 1.59 -0.83 -7.58
CA GLY A 225 1.31 -2.18 -8.05
C GLY A 225 2.35 -3.22 -7.60
N ALA A 226 2.58 -3.36 -6.30
CA ALA A 226 3.33 -4.47 -5.70
C ALA A 226 2.47 -5.75 -5.64
N ASP A 227 3.05 -6.87 -5.19
CA ASP A 227 2.27 -8.05 -4.84
C ASP A 227 1.31 -7.77 -3.67
N PRO A 228 0.17 -8.50 -3.57
CA PRO A 228 -0.86 -8.19 -2.60
C PRO A 228 -0.38 -8.27 -1.14
N GLY A 229 0.50 -9.22 -0.82
CA GLY A 229 1.06 -9.34 0.53
C GLY A 229 1.90 -8.12 0.93
N THR A 230 2.66 -7.54 -0.01
CA THR A 230 3.42 -6.30 0.22
C THR A 230 2.51 -5.08 0.35
N ILE A 231 1.43 -5.00 -0.45
CA ILE A 231 0.44 -3.92 -0.33
C ILE A 231 -0.24 -3.97 1.04
N LEU A 232 -0.72 -5.15 1.43
CA LEU A 232 -1.41 -5.34 2.71
C LEU A 232 -0.49 -5.15 3.91
N ALA A 233 0.80 -5.50 3.79
CA ALA A 233 1.77 -5.21 4.84
C ALA A 233 1.96 -3.70 5.07
N ALA A 234 1.87 -2.88 4.01
CA ALA A 234 2.02 -1.43 4.11
C ALA A 234 0.83 -0.71 4.78
N VAL A 235 -0.34 -1.35 4.85
CA VAL A 235 -1.54 -0.80 5.53
C VAL A 235 -1.75 -1.37 6.93
N THR A 236 -1.13 -2.50 7.24
CA THR A 236 -1.29 -3.16 8.54
C THR A 236 -0.39 -2.51 9.58
N PRO A 237 -0.92 -2.00 10.70
CA PRO A 237 -0.09 -1.57 11.82
C PRO A 237 0.60 -2.78 12.45
N ILE A 238 1.89 -2.89 12.21
CA ILE A 238 2.75 -3.95 12.73
C ILE A 238 3.59 -3.43 13.90
N PRO A 239 4.08 -4.31 14.80
CA PRO A 239 5.02 -3.90 15.85
C PRO A 239 6.30 -3.28 15.27
N ASP A 240 6.85 -2.24 15.93
CA ASP A 240 8.09 -1.54 15.53
C ASP A 240 9.33 -2.46 15.42
N THR A 241 9.23 -3.68 15.94
CA THR A 241 10.28 -4.70 15.86
C THR A 241 10.34 -5.41 14.51
N LEU A 242 9.32 -5.25 13.67
CA LEU A 242 9.19 -5.84 12.34
C LEU A 242 9.18 -4.73 11.28
N SER A 243 9.80 -5.00 10.13
CA SER A 243 9.57 -4.15 8.96
C SER A 243 8.41 -4.70 8.12
N GLU A 244 7.74 -3.84 7.35
CA GLU A 244 6.66 -4.22 6.45
C GLU A 244 7.13 -5.28 5.42
N TYR A 245 8.38 -5.22 4.97
CA TYR A 245 8.94 -6.26 4.09
C TYR A 245 9.06 -7.62 4.76
N GLN A 246 9.37 -7.65 6.06
CA GLN A 246 9.39 -8.89 6.84
C GLN A 246 7.98 -9.44 7.00
N PHE A 247 7.03 -8.56 7.31
CA PHE A 247 5.63 -8.95 7.43
C PHE A 247 5.03 -9.41 6.09
N ALA A 248 5.36 -8.74 4.98
CA ALA A 248 4.99 -9.20 3.64
C ALA A 248 5.51 -10.63 3.35
N GLY A 249 6.75 -10.95 3.75
CA GLY A 249 7.30 -12.29 3.64
C GLY A 249 6.51 -13.33 4.47
N LEU A 250 6.05 -12.93 5.65
CA LEU A 250 5.17 -13.76 6.50
C LEU A 250 3.83 -14.02 5.82
N LEU A 251 3.15 -12.98 5.32
CA LEU A 251 1.85 -13.09 4.64
C LEU A 251 1.94 -14.00 3.40
N ARG A 252 3.00 -13.82 2.61
CA ARG A 252 3.23 -14.59 1.38
C ARG A 252 3.63 -16.04 1.67
N GLY A 253 4.28 -16.32 2.81
CA GLY A 253 4.96 -17.59 3.05
C GLY A 253 6.21 -17.80 2.18
N GLU A 254 6.70 -16.72 1.52
CA GLU A 254 7.87 -16.68 0.65
C GLU A 254 8.61 -15.35 0.82
N LYS A 255 9.94 -15.38 0.61
CA LYS A 255 10.78 -14.17 0.72
C LYS A 255 10.39 -13.13 -0.31
N VAL A 256 10.23 -11.88 0.13
CA VAL A 256 10.09 -10.73 -0.78
C VAL A 256 11.40 -10.52 -1.53
N GLU A 257 11.32 -10.43 -2.85
CA GLU A 257 12.46 -10.06 -3.69
C GLU A 257 12.56 -8.54 -3.78
N LEU A 258 13.70 -7.99 -3.41
CA LEU A 258 13.98 -6.56 -3.50
C LEU A 258 15.10 -6.30 -4.53
N VAL A 259 15.02 -5.16 -5.21
CA VAL A 259 16.06 -4.66 -6.11
C VAL A 259 16.50 -3.27 -5.67
N ASP A 260 17.78 -2.95 -5.86
CA ASP A 260 18.30 -1.60 -5.61
C ASP A 260 17.69 -0.60 -6.61
N CYS A 261 17.25 0.55 -6.11
CA CYS A 261 16.82 1.67 -6.93
C CYS A 261 17.97 2.18 -7.82
N LYS A 262 17.64 2.95 -8.86
CA LYS A 262 18.62 3.48 -9.83
C LYS A 262 19.25 4.78 -9.36
N THR A 263 18.47 5.65 -8.71
CA THR A 263 18.88 7.02 -8.39
C THR A 263 18.90 7.33 -6.89
N VAL A 264 18.35 6.45 -6.05
CA VAL A 264 18.30 6.61 -4.59
C VAL A 264 18.82 5.36 -3.87
N PRO A 265 19.42 5.48 -2.66
CA PRO A 265 20.00 4.35 -1.92
C PRO A 265 18.92 3.54 -1.18
N LEU A 266 17.88 3.14 -1.89
CA LEU A 266 16.74 2.38 -1.38
C LEU A 266 16.55 1.07 -2.14
N LYS A 267 15.76 0.17 -1.58
CA LYS A 267 15.36 -1.09 -2.20
C LYS A 267 13.84 -1.16 -2.30
N VAL A 268 13.37 -1.65 -3.45
CA VAL A 268 11.94 -1.75 -3.77
C VAL A 268 11.58 -3.17 -4.21
N PRO A 269 10.30 -3.59 -4.12
CA PRO A 269 9.86 -4.89 -4.60
C PRO A 269 10.17 -5.08 -6.08
N ALA A 270 10.92 -6.13 -6.38
CA ALA A 270 11.42 -6.41 -7.73
C ALA A 270 10.30 -6.66 -8.75
N THR A 271 9.15 -7.16 -8.30
CA THR A 271 8.00 -7.52 -9.15
C THR A 271 6.95 -6.43 -9.26
N ALA A 272 7.18 -5.25 -8.69
CA ALA A 272 6.27 -4.10 -8.81
C ALA A 272 6.04 -3.69 -10.29
N GLU A 273 4.96 -2.96 -10.51
CA GLU A 273 4.60 -2.49 -11.85
C GLU A 273 5.33 -1.19 -12.21
N ILE A 274 5.29 -0.18 -11.32
CA ILE A 274 5.88 1.15 -11.51
C ILE A 274 6.57 1.59 -10.23
N ILE A 275 7.73 2.23 -10.36
CA ILE A 275 8.49 2.84 -9.26
C ILE A 275 8.78 4.30 -9.62
N LEU A 276 8.51 5.21 -8.70
CA LEU A 276 8.97 6.60 -8.78
C LEU A 276 10.09 6.75 -7.76
N GLU A 277 11.30 7.06 -8.21
CA GLU A 277 12.45 7.33 -7.35
C GLU A 277 12.68 8.82 -7.24
N GLY A 278 13.10 9.32 -6.09
CA GLY A 278 13.33 10.75 -5.93
C GLY A 278 13.64 11.18 -4.49
N HIS A 279 13.39 12.44 -4.22
CA HIS A 279 13.71 13.05 -2.93
C HIS A 279 12.57 13.95 -2.45
N VAL A 280 12.29 13.89 -1.15
CA VAL A 280 11.37 14.83 -0.49
C VAL A 280 12.17 15.98 0.09
N SER A 281 11.80 17.20 -0.31
CA SER A 281 12.46 18.43 0.11
C SER A 281 12.30 18.68 1.62
N LEU A 282 13.28 19.36 2.22
CA LEU A 282 13.17 19.90 3.59
C LEU A 282 12.53 21.29 3.62
N ASP A 283 12.61 22.03 2.52
CA ASP A 283 12.30 23.46 2.46
C ASP A 283 11.18 23.81 1.45
N GLU A 284 10.94 22.95 0.44
CA GLU A 284 9.89 23.17 -0.56
C GLU A 284 8.59 22.49 -0.10
N TYR A 285 7.55 23.31 0.10
CA TYR A 285 6.21 22.87 0.53
C TYR A 285 5.16 23.43 -0.42
N GLY A 286 4.01 22.79 -0.48
CA GLY A 286 2.85 23.26 -1.24
C GLY A 286 1.54 22.86 -0.58
N ASP A 287 0.46 23.51 -0.96
CA ASP A 287 -0.88 23.28 -0.44
C ASP A 287 -1.53 22.08 -1.11
N GLU A 288 -1.93 21.09 -0.31
CA GLU A 288 -2.60 19.86 -0.74
C GLU A 288 -4.10 19.95 -0.46
N GLY A 289 -4.87 19.58 -1.46
CA GLY A 289 -6.33 19.50 -1.35
C GLY A 289 -7.07 20.79 -1.78
N PRO A 290 -8.40 20.83 -1.54
CA PRO A 290 -9.18 19.82 -0.83
C PRO A 290 -9.37 18.53 -1.64
N TYR A 291 -9.42 17.39 -0.95
CA TYR A 291 -9.72 16.07 -1.53
C TYR A 291 -10.87 15.40 -0.78
N GLY A 292 -11.65 14.56 -1.47
CA GLY A 292 -12.63 13.70 -0.84
C GLY A 292 -11.98 12.77 0.19
N ASP A 293 -12.65 12.55 1.33
CA ASP A 293 -12.13 11.78 2.45
C ASP A 293 -13.19 10.78 2.98
N HIS A 294 -12.76 9.84 3.82
CA HIS A 294 -13.58 8.79 4.43
C HIS A 294 -14.83 9.31 5.19
N THR A 295 -14.82 10.56 5.61
CA THR A 295 -15.97 11.21 6.24
C THR A 295 -17.12 11.50 5.26
N GLY A 296 -16.89 11.36 3.94
CA GLY A 296 -17.82 11.80 2.89
C GLY A 296 -17.79 13.31 2.61
N TYR A 297 -16.81 14.02 3.19
CA TYR A 297 -16.56 15.44 2.99
C TYR A 297 -15.14 15.68 2.48
N TYR A 298 -14.89 16.91 1.98
CA TYR A 298 -13.54 17.30 1.60
C TYR A 298 -12.73 17.69 2.84
N ASN A 299 -11.47 17.24 2.89
CA ASN A 299 -10.55 17.70 3.92
C ASN A 299 -10.15 19.17 3.72
N SER A 300 -9.66 19.81 4.79
CA SER A 300 -9.05 21.13 4.69
C SER A 300 -7.77 21.12 3.86
N VAL A 301 -7.46 22.26 3.23
CA VAL A 301 -6.16 22.47 2.58
C VAL A 301 -5.06 22.51 3.65
N GLU A 302 -4.01 21.73 3.45
CA GLU A 302 -2.88 21.65 4.37
C GLU A 302 -1.56 21.66 3.57
N SER A 303 -0.50 22.16 4.19
CA SER A 303 0.81 22.27 3.55
C SER A 303 1.66 21.03 3.79
N PHE A 304 2.16 20.42 2.70
CA PHE A 304 3.00 19.22 2.71
C PHE A 304 4.27 19.39 1.90
N PRO A 305 5.35 18.63 2.21
CA PRO A 305 6.60 18.73 1.49
C PRO A 305 6.49 18.20 0.05
N VAL A 306 7.29 18.78 -0.83
CA VAL A 306 7.37 18.40 -2.24
C VAL A 306 8.29 17.19 -2.42
N PHE A 307 7.80 16.17 -3.13
CA PHE A 307 8.59 15.06 -3.66
C PHE A 307 8.94 15.34 -5.11
N THR A 308 10.25 15.35 -5.43
CA THR A 308 10.76 15.52 -6.79
C THR A 308 11.27 14.19 -7.32
N VAL A 309 10.70 13.74 -8.44
CA VAL A 309 11.04 12.48 -9.11
C VAL A 309 12.36 12.63 -9.86
N SER A 310 13.29 11.71 -9.63
CA SER A 310 14.60 11.62 -10.31
C SER A 310 14.68 10.47 -11.31
N ALA A 311 13.80 9.47 -11.18
CA ALA A 311 13.61 8.41 -12.17
C ALA A 311 12.21 7.80 -12.06
N ILE A 312 11.68 7.32 -13.19
CA ILE A 312 10.54 6.40 -13.24
C ILE A 312 11.07 5.09 -13.79
N THR A 313 10.95 4.00 -13.03
CA THR A 313 11.24 2.67 -13.53
C THR A 313 9.98 1.82 -13.57
N MET A 314 9.81 0.98 -14.58
CA MET A 314 8.59 0.20 -14.74
C MET A 314 8.79 -1.04 -15.59
N ARG A 315 7.79 -1.92 -15.57
CA ARG A 315 7.66 -3.00 -16.56
C ARG A 315 7.41 -2.43 -17.95
N LYS A 316 7.72 -3.18 -19.01
CA LYS A 316 7.42 -2.78 -20.41
C LYS A 316 5.94 -2.52 -20.68
N LYS A 317 5.06 -3.25 -20.01
CA LYS A 317 3.60 -3.08 -20.08
C LYS A 317 3.09 -3.02 -18.64
N PRO A 318 3.24 -1.90 -17.94
CA PRO A 318 2.86 -1.79 -16.54
C PRO A 318 1.35 -1.75 -16.37
N ILE A 319 0.89 -2.08 -15.17
CA ILE A 319 -0.49 -1.89 -14.72
C ILE A 319 -0.45 -0.82 -13.63
N TYR A 320 -1.30 0.20 -13.74
CA TYR A 320 -1.46 1.22 -12.74
C TYR A 320 -2.51 0.80 -11.72
N LEU A 321 -2.12 0.57 -10.47
CA LEU A 321 -3.04 0.28 -9.38
C LEU A 321 -3.55 1.58 -8.78
N SER A 322 -4.88 1.70 -8.65
CA SER A 322 -5.54 2.87 -8.09
C SER A 322 -6.72 2.48 -7.20
N THR A 323 -7.13 3.40 -6.36
CA THR A 323 -8.34 3.34 -5.54
C THR A 323 -8.88 4.76 -5.33
N PHE A 324 -9.93 4.91 -4.54
CA PHE A 324 -10.38 6.19 -4.03
C PHE A 324 -10.66 6.09 -2.54
N THR A 325 -10.76 7.24 -1.88
CA THR A 325 -11.27 7.35 -0.51
C THR A 325 -12.55 8.16 -0.55
N GLY A 326 -13.58 7.69 0.12
CA GLY A 326 -14.89 8.32 0.20
C GLY A 326 -15.67 7.79 1.40
N ARG A 327 -16.94 8.15 1.47
CA ARG A 327 -17.81 7.59 2.49
C ARG A 327 -17.90 6.06 2.30
N PRO A 328 -17.78 5.27 3.37
CA PRO A 328 -17.93 3.81 3.30
C PRO A 328 -19.27 3.37 2.63
N PRO A 329 -19.23 2.31 1.81
CA PRO A 329 -18.08 1.41 1.60
C PRO A 329 -17.06 1.99 0.60
N ASP A 330 -15.78 1.95 0.99
CA ASP A 330 -14.63 2.16 0.12
C ASP A 330 -13.55 1.09 0.43
N GLU A 331 -12.51 0.94 -0.39
CA GLU A 331 -11.50 -0.07 -0.13
C GLU A 331 -10.78 0.11 1.22
N PRO A 332 -10.46 1.33 1.70
CA PRO A 332 -9.93 1.53 3.04
C PRO A 332 -10.82 0.98 4.16
N SER A 333 -12.13 1.17 4.10
CA SER A 333 -13.06 0.65 5.09
C SER A 333 -13.17 -0.88 5.07
N ILE A 334 -13.13 -1.50 3.90
CA ILE A 334 -13.07 -2.97 3.75
C ILE A 334 -11.75 -3.53 4.32
N LEU A 335 -10.64 -2.82 4.09
CA LEU A 335 -9.36 -3.19 4.72
C LEU A 335 -9.45 -3.09 6.25
N GLY A 336 -10.05 -2.03 6.78
CA GLY A 336 -10.29 -1.87 8.22
C GLY A 336 -11.09 -3.03 8.81
N GLU A 337 -12.16 -3.45 8.13
CA GLU A 337 -12.99 -4.59 8.52
C GLU A 337 -12.17 -5.89 8.58
N ALA A 338 -11.41 -6.20 7.54
CA ALA A 338 -10.55 -7.39 7.50
C ALA A 338 -9.45 -7.34 8.60
N LEU A 339 -8.91 -6.16 8.88
CA LEU A 339 -7.86 -5.96 9.88
C LEU A 339 -8.38 -6.08 11.32
N ASN A 340 -9.69 -5.91 11.59
CA ASN A 340 -10.25 -6.17 12.92
C ASN A 340 -9.84 -7.54 13.43
N GLU A 341 -9.96 -8.59 12.61
CA GLU A 341 -9.60 -9.95 12.97
C GLU A 341 -8.09 -10.10 13.33
N LEU A 342 -7.22 -9.35 12.64
CA LEU A 342 -5.79 -9.38 12.93
C LEU A 342 -5.44 -8.70 14.25
N PHE A 343 -6.22 -7.68 14.65
CA PHE A 343 -5.91 -6.91 15.86
C PHE A 343 -6.39 -7.56 17.13
N ILE A 344 -7.43 -8.40 17.10
CA ILE A 344 -7.97 -9.04 18.28
C ILE A 344 -6.91 -9.76 19.12
N PRO A 345 -6.05 -10.65 18.57
CA PRO A 345 -5.01 -11.31 19.37
C PRO A 345 -3.97 -10.34 19.97
N LEU A 346 -3.64 -9.26 19.25
CA LEU A 346 -2.70 -8.24 19.74
C LEU A 346 -3.30 -7.42 20.89
N ILE A 347 -4.60 -7.11 20.81
CA ILE A 347 -5.35 -6.40 21.85
C ILE A 347 -5.48 -7.29 23.08
N GLN A 348 -5.84 -8.56 22.90
CA GLN A 348 -5.97 -9.55 23.98
C GLN A 348 -4.65 -9.77 24.71
N GLN A 349 -3.50 -9.76 24.01
CA GLN A 349 -2.19 -9.86 24.65
C GLN A 349 -1.91 -8.68 25.59
N GLN A 350 -2.40 -7.48 25.25
CA GLN A 350 -2.22 -6.26 26.04
C GLN A 350 -3.31 -6.09 27.10
N PHE A 351 -4.52 -6.51 26.81
CA PHE A 351 -5.72 -6.40 27.65
C PHE A 351 -6.45 -7.76 27.70
N PRO A 352 -6.01 -8.71 28.56
CA PRO A 352 -6.55 -10.06 28.60
C PRO A 352 -8.04 -10.14 28.93
N GLU A 353 -8.60 -9.09 29.54
CA GLU A 353 -10.02 -8.96 29.85
C GLU A 353 -10.91 -8.72 28.62
N ILE A 354 -10.32 -8.28 27.49
CA ILE A 354 -11.04 -8.07 26.22
C ILE A 354 -11.12 -9.41 25.50
N THR A 355 -12.31 -9.98 25.40
CA THR A 355 -12.54 -11.26 24.72
C THR A 355 -12.80 -11.11 23.24
N ASP A 356 -13.31 -9.96 22.81
CA ASP A 356 -13.53 -9.65 21.40
C ASP A 356 -13.53 -8.13 21.16
N PHE A 357 -13.26 -7.72 19.92
CA PHE A 357 -13.16 -6.32 19.54
C PHE A 357 -13.62 -6.14 18.09
N TRP A 358 -14.42 -5.13 17.85
CA TRP A 358 -14.83 -4.77 16.50
C TRP A 358 -14.91 -3.25 16.33
N LEU A 359 -14.27 -2.77 15.27
CA LEU A 359 -14.31 -1.39 14.82
C LEU A 359 -15.11 -1.37 13.52
N PRO A 360 -16.37 -0.89 13.54
CA PRO A 360 -17.16 -0.83 12.31
C PRO A 360 -16.58 0.17 11.32
N PRO A 361 -16.76 -0.04 10.01
CA PRO A 361 -16.23 0.87 8.97
C PRO A 361 -16.61 2.35 9.20
N GLU A 362 -17.81 2.61 9.69
CA GLU A 362 -18.32 3.94 9.98
C GLU A 362 -17.63 4.60 11.18
N SER A 363 -16.93 3.85 12.03
CA SER A 363 -16.22 4.40 13.20
C SER A 363 -14.95 5.15 12.80
N GLU A 364 -14.36 4.86 11.66
CA GLU A 364 -13.23 5.65 11.12
C GLU A 364 -13.64 7.09 10.83
N SER A 365 -14.92 7.34 10.55
CA SER A 365 -15.49 8.68 10.40
C SER A 365 -15.81 9.38 11.73
N GLY A 366 -15.57 8.73 12.88
CA GLY A 366 -15.92 9.22 14.20
C GLY A 366 -17.42 9.23 14.50
N THR A 367 -18.23 8.55 13.70
CA THR A 367 -19.69 8.55 13.78
C THR A 367 -20.29 7.31 14.45
N ALA A 368 -19.53 6.23 14.61
CA ALA A 368 -19.98 5.00 15.25
C ALA A 368 -19.13 4.61 16.46
N PRO A 369 -19.71 3.95 17.48
CA PRO A 369 -18.97 3.51 18.65
C PRO A 369 -18.08 2.31 18.34
N VAL A 370 -16.94 2.23 19.03
CA VAL A 370 -16.11 1.03 19.08
C VAL A 370 -16.75 0.02 20.02
N PHE A 371 -16.85 -1.23 19.61
CA PHE A 371 -17.38 -2.30 20.43
C PHE A 371 -16.22 -3.19 20.95
N ALA A 372 -16.10 -3.29 22.28
CA ALA A 372 -15.24 -4.25 22.95
C ALA A 372 -16.09 -5.11 23.89
N ARG A 373 -15.81 -6.42 23.93
CA ARG A 373 -16.51 -7.39 24.78
C ARG A 373 -15.52 -8.09 25.72
#